data_223a098b747583be64ce9fd148c4904e
#
_entry.id   223a098b747583be64ce9fd148c4904e
#
_cell.length_a   1.000
_cell.length_b   1.000
_cell.length_c   1.000
_cell.angle_alpha   90.00
_cell.angle_beta   90.00
_cell.angle_gamma   90.00
#
_symmetry.space_group_name_H-M   'P 1'
#
loop_
_entity.id
_entity.type
_entity.pdbx_description
1 polymer ?
#
loop_
_entity_poly.entity_id
_entity_poly.type
_entity_poly.pdbx_seq_one_letter_code
_entity_poly.pdbx_strand_id
1 'polypeptide(L)'
;MQRWVKFAKYLPAAGWQPVVYTPENPELTTVDRTLAAEIPPEAEVVKNHIFEPYGIYRKLMGKGSTTDLKTLTAANAVKDEVNPINGQKKNWKQKLSLFIRGNFFIPDPRVMWVRPSVRFLKKYLEEHPVDVIVTTGPPQSMHLIGLRLSQATGIPWVADFRDPWTKMFYFKHLGLTSWAEKKHHRLEQSVLDGATRVIAVSPLVQDEFKAMTKTPVELITNGYDEEDFKKDVELDENFNITHTGLFAADCNPETLW
;
A
#
# COMPACT_ATOMS: atom_id res chain seq x y z
N MET A 1 -7.34 -0.71 -1.35
CA MET A 1 -7.98 -1.73 -0.50
C MET A 1 -8.97 -2.60 -1.25
N GLN A 2 -9.75 -2.09 -2.18
CA GLN A 2 -10.75 -2.86 -2.95
C GLN A 2 -10.22 -4.19 -3.49
N ARG A 3 -9.06 -4.22 -4.13
CA ARG A 3 -8.44 -5.41 -4.74
C ARG A 3 -8.50 -6.65 -3.82
N TRP A 4 -8.04 -6.54 -2.57
CA TRP A 4 -7.98 -7.69 -1.67
C TRP A 4 -9.31 -7.99 -0.98
N VAL A 5 -10.22 -7.03 -0.86
CA VAL A 5 -11.61 -7.31 -0.47
C VAL A 5 -12.29 -8.15 -1.54
N LYS A 6 -12.14 -7.76 -2.82
CA LYS A 6 -12.70 -8.52 -3.95
C LYS A 6 -12.03 -9.91 -4.09
N PHE A 7 -10.72 -10.02 -3.93
CA PHE A 7 -10.09 -11.34 -3.90
C PHE A 7 -10.63 -12.22 -2.76
N ALA A 8 -10.74 -11.68 -1.54
CA ALA A 8 -11.32 -12.43 -0.43
C ALA A 8 -12.78 -12.86 -0.71
N LYS A 9 -13.56 -12.05 -1.44
CA LYS A 9 -14.93 -12.39 -1.88
C LYS A 9 -14.96 -13.60 -2.82
N TYR A 10 -14.02 -13.69 -3.77
CA TYR A 10 -14.04 -14.70 -4.84
C TYR A 10 -13.15 -15.92 -4.59
N LEU A 11 -12.16 -15.85 -3.71
CA LEU A 11 -11.26 -16.96 -3.39
C LEU A 11 -11.98 -18.23 -2.92
N PRO A 12 -13.07 -18.17 -2.09
CA PRO A 12 -13.80 -19.37 -1.69
C PRO A 12 -14.37 -20.16 -2.87
N ALA A 13 -14.86 -19.49 -3.91
CA ALA A 13 -15.35 -20.15 -5.13
C ALA A 13 -14.23 -20.87 -5.91
N ALA A 14 -12.97 -20.46 -5.70
CA ALA A 14 -11.78 -21.11 -6.26
C ALA A 14 -11.20 -22.18 -5.33
N GLY A 15 -11.87 -22.53 -4.22
CA GLY A 15 -11.43 -23.54 -3.26
C GLY A 15 -10.41 -23.07 -2.23
N TRP A 16 -10.26 -21.76 -2.05
CA TRP A 16 -9.35 -21.17 -1.07
C TRP A 16 -10.10 -20.60 0.13
N GLN A 17 -9.59 -20.86 1.34
CA GLN A 17 -10.09 -20.26 2.58
C GLN A 17 -9.26 -19.02 2.92
N PRO A 18 -9.78 -17.80 2.75
CA PRO A 18 -9.03 -16.59 3.07
C PRO A 18 -8.99 -16.32 4.58
N VAL A 19 -7.78 -16.11 5.12
CA VAL A 19 -7.53 -15.57 6.45
C VAL A 19 -6.92 -14.19 6.30
N VAL A 20 -7.61 -13.16 6.75
CA VAL A 20 -7.19 -11.77 6.57
C VAL A 20 -6.64 -11.20 7.87
N TYR A 21 -5.33 -10.91 7.90
CA TYR A 21 -4.71 -10.21 9.01
C TYR A 21 -4.78 -8.70 8.82
N THR A 22 -5.26 -7.99 9.84
CA THR A 22 -5.36 -6.53 9.85
C THR A 22 -5.11 -5.96 11.25
N PRO A 23 -4.66 -4.68 11.38
CA PRO A 23 -4.61 -4.04 12.69
C PRO A 23 -6.01 -3.88 13.29
N GLU A 24 -6.08 -4.00 14.63
CA GLU A 24 -7.30 -3.76 15.39
C GLU A 24 -7.63 -2.25 15.49
N ASN A 25 -6.57 -1.44 15.61
CA ASN A 25 -6.64 0.01 15.83
C ASN A 25 -6.02 0.83 14.68
N PRO A 26 -6.45 0.64 13.40
CA PRO A 26 -5.89 1.37 12.28
C PRO A 26 -6.29 2.85 12.36
N GLU A 27 -5.35 3.76 12.13
CA GLU A 27 -5.69 5.15 11.84
C GLU A 27 -6.20 5.27 10.40
N LEU A 28 -7.53 5.39 10.27
CA LEU A 28 -8.19 5.52 8.97
C LEU A 28 -8.58 6.98 8.72
N THR A 29 -8.28 7.47 7.53
CA THR A 29 -8.71 8.80 7.07
C THR A 29 -10.14 8.78 6.53
N THR A 30 -10.57 7.65 6.00
CA THR A 30 -11.89 7.43 5.42
C THR A 30 -12.26 5.96 5.60
N VAL A 31 -13.49 5.71 6.01
CA VAL A 31 -14.04 4.38 6.15
C VAL A 31 -15.13 4.20 5.09
N ASP A 32 -14.95 3.22 4.25
CA ASP A 32 -15.99 2.78 3.32
C ASP A 32 -16.70 1.56 3.92
N ARG A 33 -17.94 1.78 4.32
CA ARG A 33 -18.76 0.74 4.95
C ARG A 33 -19.36 -0.23 3.92
N THR A 34 -19.47 0.18 2.67
CA THR A 34 -19.98 -0.67 1.60
C THR A 34 -19.02 -1.83 1.33
N LEU A 35 -17.72 -1.54 1.28
CA LEU A 35 -16.68 -2.55 1.14
C LEU A 35 -16.64 -3.54 2.33
N ALA A 36 -16.98 -3.09 3.53
CA ALA A 36 -17.03 -3.99 4.68
C ALA A 36 -18.15 -5.04 4.56
N ALA A 37 -19.25 -4.71 3.90
CA ALA A 37 -20.36 -5.62 3.65
C ALA A 37 -20.03 -6.69 2.60
N GLU A 38 -19.00 -6.49 1.81
CA GLU A 38 -18.55 -7.45 0.78
C GLU A 38 -17.60 -8.53 1.32
N ILE A 39 -17.14 -8.40 2.57
CA ILE A 39 -16.28 -9.42 3.17
C ILE A 39 -17.13 -10.69 3.39
N PRO A 40 -16.77 -11.82 2.75
CA PRO A 40 -17.57 -13.03 2.89
C PRO A 40 -17.51 -13.54 4.35
N PRO A 41 -18.60 -14.10 4.86
CA PRO A 41 -18.67 -14.62 6.23
C PRO A 41 -17.68 -15.76 6.49
N GLU A 42 -17.25 -16.45 5.43
CA GLU A 42 -16.24 -17.51 5.48
C GLU A 42 -14.82 -16.98 5.66
N ALA A 43 -14.56 -15.68 5.38
CA ALA A 43 -13.26 -15.09 5.57
C ALA A 43 -13.00 -14.83 7.06
N GLU A 44 -12.03 -15.52 7.61
CA GLU A 44 -11.56 -15.25 8.96
C GLU A 44 -10.79 -13.93 9.01
N VAL A 45 -11.15 -13.03 9.94
CA VAL A 45 -10.45 -11.75 10.12
C VAL A 45 -9.70 -11.73 11.44
N VAL A 46 -8.41 -11.88 11.36
CA VAL A 46 -7.49 -11.88 12.51
C VAL A 46 -7.00 -10.45 12.77
N LYS A 47 -7.20 -9.97 13.98
CA LYS A 47 -6.84 -8.62 14.40
C LYS A 47 -5.78 -8.62 15.49
N ASN A 48 -4.86 -7.67 15.43
CA ASN A 48 -3.86 -7.46 16.47
C ASN A 48 -3.69 -5.97 16.73
N HIS A 49 -3.55 -5.61 18.00
CA HIS A 49 -3.25 -4.25 18.41
C HIS A 49 -1.83 -3.87 18.00
N ILE A 50 -1.67 -2.73 17.35
CA ILE A 50 -0.39 -2.23 16.85
C ILE A 50 -0.06 -0.88 17.44
N PHE A 51 1.23 -0.57 17.50
CA PHE A 51 1.69 0.77 17.84
C PHE A 51 1.62 1.69 16.63
N GLU A 52 0.77 2.74 16.73
CA GLU A 52 0.64 3.78 15.74
C GLU A 52 1.37 5.06 16.18
N PRO A 53 2.50 5.41 15.54
CA PRO A 53 3.29 6.58 15.94
C PRO A 53 2.59 7.91 15.66
N TYR A 54 1.58 7.92 14.77
CA TYR A 54 0.84 9.13 14.42
C TYR A 54 0.07 9.76 15.58
N GLY A 55 -0.45 8.96 16.51
CA GLY A 55 -1.12 9.45 17.71
C GLY A 55 -0.19 10.28 18.60
N ILE A 56 1.07 9.87 18.71
CA ILE A 56 2.10 10.59 19.46
C ILE A 56 2.50 11.86 18.71
N TYR A 57 2.69 11.76 17.39
CA TYR A 57 3.02 12.89 16.54
C TYR A 57 1.97 14.01 16.63
N ARG A 58 0.66 13.67 16.57
CA ARG A 58 -0.42 14.64 16.78
C ARG A 58 -0.39 15.33 18.12
N LYS A 59 -0.11 14.58 19.19
CA LYS A 59 0.01 15.15 20.55
C LYS A 59 1.17 16.14 20.66
N LEU A 60 2.29 15.87 19.99
CA LEU A 60 3.48 16.72 19.98
C LEU A 60 3.33 17.98 19.13
N MET A 61 2.56 17.90 18.02
CA MET A 61 2.39 19.03 17.10
C MET A 61 1.22 19.95 17.43
N GLY A 62 0.45 19.67 18.51
CA GLY A 62 -0.64 20.51 19.00
C GLY A 62 -2.00 20.24 18.38
N LYS A 63 -3.06 20.50 19.16
CA LYS A 63 -4.47 20.18 18.86
C LYS A 63 -5.13 20.91 17.67
N GLY A 64 -4.37 21.52 16.77
CA GLY A 64 -4.89 22.42 15.71
C GLY A 64 -5.01 21.80 14.31
N SER A 65 -4.64 20.56 14.09
CA SER A 65 -4.45 20.04 12.73
C SER A 65 -5.35 18.84 12.40
N THR A 66 -6.64 19.10 12.18
CA THR A 66 -7.54 18.15 11.52
C THR A 66 -7.28 18.03 10.00
N THR A 67 -6.50 18.97 9.45
CA THR A 67 -6.16 19.05 8.03
C THR A 67 -5.00 18.12 7.64
N ASP A 68 -4.20 17.65 8.59
CA ASP A 68 -2.88 17.14 8.31
C ASP A 68 -2.78 15.62 8.14
N LEU A 69 -3.83 14.84 8.39
CA LEU A 69 -3.78 13.40 8.10
C LEU A 69 -3.78 13.12 6.58
N LYS A 70 -4.48 13.94 5.80
CA LYS A 70 -4.47 13.83 4.33
C LYS A 70 -3.11 14.24 3.75
N THR A 71 -2.41 15.18 4.38
CA THR A 71 -1.06 15.62 3.97
C THR A 71 0.04 14.68 4.49
N LEU A 72 -0.26 13.84 5.47
CA LEU A 72 0.72 12.95 6.09
C LEU A 72 0.97 11.64 5.33
N THR A 73 0.21 11.28 4.29
CA THR A 73 0.62 10.20 3.39
C THR A 73 1.78 10.68 2.51
N ALA A 74 2.83 9.86 2.28
CA ALA A 74 3.97 10.26 1.44
C ALA A 74 3.48 10.75 0.06
N ALA A 75 2.49 10.06 -0.50
CA ALA A 75 1.84 10.45 -1.75
C ALA A 75 1.18 11.84 -1.67
N ASN A 76 0.54 12.21 -0.55
CA ASN A 76 -0.11 13.51 -0.43
C ASN A 76 0.87 14.64 -0.12
N ALA A 77 1.94 14.36 0.62
CA ALA A 77 3.00 15.33 0.84
C ALA A 77 3.76 15.68 -0.46
N VAL A 78 3.86 14.70 -1.36
CA VAL A 78 4.44 14.88 -2.71
C VAL A 78 3.41 15.48 -3.66
N LYS A 79 2.12 15.15 -3.52
CA LYS A 79 1.03 15.83 -4.26
C LYS A 79 1.05 17.33 -4.08
N ASP A 80 1.37 17.82 -2.88
CA ASP A 80 1.51 19.26 -2.60
C ASP A 80 2.79 19.87 -3.23
N GLU A 81 3.81 19.07 -3.58
CA GLU A 81 4.99 19.53 -4.33
C GLU A 81 4.77 19.51 -5.84
N VAL A 82 4.02 18.52 -6.33
CA VAL A 82 3.74 18.31 -7.75
C VAL A 82 2.55 19.16 -8.24
N ASN A 83 1.64 19.55 -7.33
CA ASN A 83 0.53 20.46 -7.63
C ASN A 83 0.63 21.78 -6.86
N PRO A 84 1.28 22.81 -7.41
CA PRO A 84 1.36 24.14 -6.80
C PRO A 84 0.07 24.96 -6.94
N ILE A 85 -1.11 24.34 -7.11
CA ILE A 85 -2.39 25.06 -7.25
C ILE A 85 -2.65 26.00 -6.08
N ASN A 86 -2.04 25.77 -4.92
CA ASN A 86 -2.19 26.65 -3.76
C ASN A 86 -0.97 27.50 -3.41
N GLY A 87 0.12 27.51 -4.17
CA GLY A 87 1.22 28.45 -4.00
C GLY A 87 1.81 28.60 -2.59
N GLN A 88 1.41 27.79 -1.63
CA GLN A 88 1.86 27.89 -0.25
C GLN A 88 3.26 27.26 -0.09
N LYS A 89 4.24 28.10 0.16
CA LYS A 89 5.58 27.66 0.54
C LYS A 89 5.49 26.79 1.80
N LYS A 90 5.92 25.55 1.73
CA LYS A 90 5.99 24.65 2.89
C LYS A 90 6.77 25.31 4.02
N ASN A 91 6.15 25.35 5.20
CA ASN A 91 6.79 25.84 6.42
C ASN A 91 7.98 24.91 6.78
N TRP A 92 9.02 25.43 7.40
CA TRP A 92 10.21 24.66 7.79
C TRP A 92 9.85 23.42 8.64
N LYS A 93 8.80 23.49 9.49
CA LYS A 93 8.28 22.36 10.26
C LYS A 93 7.75 21.21 9.38
N GLN A 94 7.08 21.53 8.28
CA GLN A 94 6.61 20.55 7.30
C GLN A 94 7.78 19.89 6.56
N LYS A 95 8.79 20.66 6.19
CA LYS A 95 10.02 20.12 5.58
C LYS A 95 10.77 19.20 6.52
N LEU A 96 10.91 19.58 7.80
CA LEU A 96 11.52 18.74 8.82
C LEU A 96 10.73 17.45 9.06
N SER A 97 9.41 17.53 9.12
CA SER A 97 8.53 16.37 9.25
C SER A 97 8.69 15.37 8.11
N LEU A 98 8.72 15.88 6.87
CA LEU A 98 8.96 15.05 5.67
C LEU A 98 10.34 14.39 5.71
N PHE A 99 11.37 15.16 6.07
CA PHE A 99 12.72 14.64 6.21
C PHE A 99 12.81 13.52 7.25
N ILE A 100 12.27 13.74 8.46
CA ILE A 100 12.25 12.71 9.52
C ILE A 100 11.51 11.47 9.03
N ARG A 101 10.37 11.65 8.42
CA ARG A 101 9.54 10.55 7.94
C ARG A 101 10.23 9.73 6.86
N GLY A 102 10.79 10.37 5.84
CA GLY A 102 11.45 9.69 4.72
C GLY A 102 12.75 8.98 5.13
N ASN A 103 13.46 9.53 6.13
CA ASN A 103 14.80 9.05 6.46
C ASN A 103 14.86 8.11 7.69
N PHE A 104 13.87 8.17 8.60
CA PHE A 104 13.88 7.36 9.83
C PHE A 104 12.81 6.26 9.82
N PHE A 105 11.67 6.47 9.16
CA PHE A 105 10.61 5.48 9.05
C PHE A 105 10.66 4.75 7.70
N ILE A 106 11.64 3.90 7.53
CA ILE A 106 11.89 3.17 6.28
C ILE A 106 11.40 1.73 6.41
N PRO A 107 10.54 1.26 5.48
CA PRO A 107 10.13 1.86 4.19
C PRO A 107 9.01 2.88 4.30
N ASP A 108 8.24 2.84 5.34
CA ASP A 108 7.08 3.70 5.61
C ASP A 108 6.78 3.72 7.12
N PRO A 109 5.87 4.59 7.60
CA PRO A 109 5.56 4.71 9.02
C PRO A 109 5.02 3.44 9.68
N ARG A 110 4.52 2.47 8.89
CA ARG A 110 4.05 1.18 9.40
C ARG A 110 5.18 0.19 9.68
N VAL A 111 6.43 0.59 9.49
CA VAL A 111 7.59 -0.24 9.88
C VAL A 111 7.54 -0.69 11.33
N MET A 112 6.89 0.09 12.20
CA MET A 112 6.68 -0.25 13.61
C MET A 112 5.75 -1.47 13.81
N TRP A 113 4.91 -1.78 12.84
CA TRP A 113 4.02 -2.96 12.88
C TRP A 113 4.78 -4.27 12.65
N VAL A 114 5.90 -4.23 11.93
CA VAL A 114 6.58 -5.42 11.42
C VAL A 114 6.92 -6.40 12.54
N ARG A 115 7.62 -5.95 13.57
CA ARG A 115 8.04 -6.84 14.67
C ARG A 115 6.86 -7.40 15.49
N PRO A 116 5.89 -6.58 15.95
CA PRO A 116 4.73 -7.08 16.67
C PRO A 116 3.90 -8.06 15.84
N SER A 117 3.65 -7.73 14.57
CA SER A 117 2.88 -8.59 13.65
C SER A 117 3.57 -9.93 13.41
N VAL A 118 4.87 -9.95 13.16
CA VAL A 118 5.62 -11.20 12.96
C VAL A 118 5.57 -12.08 14.20
N ARG A 119 5.73 -11.48 15.41
CA ARG A 119 5.66 -12.23 16.66
C ARG A 119 4.27 -12.84 16.89
N PHE A 120 3.24 -12.05 16.66
CA PHE A 120 1.85 -12.47 16.82
C PHE A 120 1.49 -13.57 15.81
N LEU A 121 1.74 -13.31 14.51
CA LEU A 121 1.38 -14.23 13.43
C LEU A 121 2.18 -15.53 13.47
N LYS A 122 3.44 -15.50 13.91
CA LYS A 122 4.21 -16.72 14.10
C LYS A 122 3.49 -17.67 15.08
N LYS A 123 3.06 -17.14 16.23
CA LYS A 123 2.32 -17.94 17.22
C LYS A 123 0.96 -18.39 16.67
N TYR A 124 0.24 -17.50 15.99
CA TYR A 124 -1.04 -17.82 15.37
C TYR A 124 -0.92 -18.98 14.35
N LEU A 125 0.10 -18.95 13.50
CA LEU A 125 0.34 -19.97 12.48
C LEU A 125 0.78 -21.35 13.04
N GLU A 126 1.26 -21.40 14.28
CA GLU A 126 1.53 -22.68 14.98
C GLU A 126 0.23 -23.42 15.31
N GLU A 127 -0.85 -22.67 15.59
CA GLU A 127 -2.18 -23.23 15.93
C GLU A 127 -3.12 -23.30 14.72
N HIS A 128 -2.90 -22.42 13.72
CA HIS A 128 -3.73 -22.27 12.52
C HIS A 128 -2.85 -22.29 11.27
N PRO A 129 -2.40 -23.47 10.82
CA PRO A 129 -1.52 -23.58 9.66
C PRO A 129 -2.21 -23.08 8.39
N VAL A 130 -1.42 -22.46 7.50
CA VAL A 130 -1.86 -21.99 6.19
C VAL A 130 -0.90 -22.51 5.11
N ASP A 131 -1.40 -22.68 3.89
CA ASP A 131 -0.60 -23.18 2.76
C ASP A 131 0.27 -22.10 2.13
N VAL A 132 -0.15 -20.82 2.22
CA VAL A 132 0.53 -19.70 1.60
C VAL A 132 0.29 -18.41 2.38
N ILE A 133 1.33 -17.59 2.46
CA ILE A 133 1.25 -16.22 2.95
C ILE A 133 1.15 -15.29 1.75
N VAL A 134 0.25 -14.31 1.78
CA VAL A 134 0.18 -13.25 0.78
C VAL A 134 0.28 -11.90 1.47
N THR A 135 1.11 -11.02 0.95
CA THR A 135 1.19 -9.63 1.42
C THR A 135 0.96 -8.66 0.29
N THR A 136 0.27 -7.56 0.55
CA THR A 136 0.01 -6.52 -0.44
C THR A 136 0.55 -5.17 0.00
N GLY A 137 1.22 -4.49 -0.91
CA GLY A 137 1.77 -3.14 -0.71
C GLY A 137 1.32 -2.15 -1.77
N PRO A 138 1.31 -0.85 -1.48
CA PRO A 138 1.66 -0.17 -0.23
C PRO A 138 0.64 -0.36 0.90
N PRO A 139 1.06 -0.29 2.18
CA PRO A 139 2.39 0.10 2.67
C PRO A 139 3.42 -1.02 2.45
N GLN A 140 4.67 -0.65 2.12
CA GLN A 140 5.72 -1.62 1.80
C GLN A 140 6.20 -2.42 3.04
N SER A 141 5.97 -1.87 4.23
CA SER A 141 6.20 -2.59 5.49
C SER A 141 5.45 -3.92 5.58
N MET A 142 4.34 -4.08 4.86
CA MET A 142 3.59 -5.35 4.83
C MET A 142 4.42 -6.47 4.22
N HIS A 143 5.19 -6.18 3.18
CA HIS A 143 6.10 -7.16 2.57
C HIS A 143 7.21 -7.59 3.52
N LEU A 144 7.66 -6.70 4.42
CA LEU A 144 8.65 -7.07 5.45
C LEU A 144 8.06 -8.03 6.50
N ILE A 145 6.75 -7.99 6.73
CA ILE A 145 6.07 -9.00 7.57
C ILE A 145 6.10 -10.35 6.86
N GLY A 146 5.68 -10.40 5.59
CA GLY A 146 5.68 -11.63 4.78
C GLY A 146 7.07 -12.26 4.68
N LEU A 147 8.08 -11.45 4.34
CA LEU A 147 9.47 -11.89 4.26
C LEU A 147 9.93 -12.58 5.54
N ARG A 148 9.70 -11.94 6.71
CA ARG A 148 10.14 -12.48 7.99
C ARG A 148 9.33 -13.69 8.44
N LEU A 149 8.04 -13.74 8.13
CA LEU A 149 7.21 -14.90 8.44
C LEU A 149 7.63 -16.10 7.61
N SER A 150 7.77 -15.93 6.29
CA SER A 150 8.22 -17.01 5.40
C SER A 150 9.58 -17.55 5.82
N GLN A 151 10.54 -16.67 6.16
CA GLN A 151 11.85 -17.07 6.68
C GLN A 151 11.77 -17.84 8.00
N ALA A 152 10.82 -17.48 8.87
CA ALA A 152 10.69 -18.10 10.20
C ALA A 152 9.88 -19.39 10.20
N THR A 153 8.97 -19.59 9.24
CA THR A 153 8.02 -20.72 9.20
C THR A 153 8.24 -21.66 8.03
N GLY A 154 8.96 -21.23 6.99
CA GLY A 154 9.11 -21.98 5.74
C GLY A 154 7.88 -21.96 4.84
N ILE A 155 6.80 -21.27 5.24
CA ILE A 155 5.58 -21.18 4.43
C ILE A 155 5.86 -20.36 3.18
N PRO A 156 5.44 -20.83 1.98
CA PRO A 156 5.56 -20.07 0.73
C PRO A 156 4.92 -18.68 0.85
N TRP A 157 5.56 -17.68 0.26
CA TRP A 157 5.10 -16.31 0.35
C TRP A 157 5.01 -15.64 -1.01
N VAL A 158 3.86 -14.99 -1.25
CA VAL A 158 3.57 -14.19 -2.43
C VAL A 158 3.55 -12.70 -2.06
N ALA A 159 4.34 -11.90 -2.76
CA ALA A 159 4.39 -10.45 -2.59
C ALA A 159 3.58 -9.75 -3.70
N ASP A 160 2.41 -9.20 -3.38
CA ASP A 160 1.54 -8.47 -4.32
C ASP A 160 1.86 -6.97 -4.30
N PHE A 161 2.56 -6.50 -5.31
CA PHE A 161 2.89 -5.09 -5.49
C PHE A 161 1.80 -4.39 -6.32
N ARG A 162 0.97 -3.60 -5.64
CA ARG A 162 -0.02 -2.73 -6.31
C ARG A 162 0.62 -1.49 -6.93
N ASP A 163 1.79 -1.12 -6.45
CA ASP A 163 2.62 -0.02 -6.93
C ASP A 163 4.09 -0.43 -6.83
N PRO A 164 4.97 0.04 -7.73
CA PRO A 164 6.40 -0.16 -7.56
C PRO A 164 6.88 0.56 -6.28
N TRP A 165 7.99 0.13 -5.70
CA TRP A 165 8.49 0.73 -4.46
C TRP A 165 9.42 1.92 -4.75
N THR A 166 10.66 1.66 -5.17
CA THR A 166 11.63 2.74 -5.40
C THR A 166 11.48 3.40 -6.78
N LYS A 167 10.73 2.79 -7.68
CA LYS A 167 10.42 3.31 -9.01
C LYS A 167 9.19 4.21 -9.06
N MET A 168 8.53 4.45 -7.93
CA MET A 168 7.43 5.41 -7.88
C MET A 168 7.90 6.82 -8.27
N PHE A 169 7.11 7.50 -9.11
CA PHE A 169 7.45 8.85 -9.60
C PHE A 169 7.77 9.84 -8.48
N TYR A 170 7.11 9.75 -7.34
CA TYR A 170 7.34 10.63 -6.19
C TYR A 170 8.55 10.25 -5.34
N PHE A 171 9.19 9.09 -5.56
CA PHE A 171 10.31 8.63 -4.74
C PHE A 171 11.46 9.65 -4.72
N LYS A 172 11.74 10.27 -5.87
CA LYS A 172 12.75 11.34 -6.04
C LYS A 172 12.48 12.59 -5.18
N HIS A 173 11.19 12.82 -4.85
CA HIS A 173 10.75 14.03 -4.13
C HIS A 173 10.65 13.82 -2.61
N LEU A 174 11.00 12.63 -2.09
CA LEU A 174 10.96 12.35 -0.65
C LEU A 174 12.08 13.03 0.14
N GLY A 175 13.07 13.66 -0.51
CA GLY A 175 14.19 14.30 0.17
C GLY A 175 15.05 13.31 0.98
N LEU A 176 15.28 12.13 0.43
CA LEU A 176 16.00 11.05 1.10
C LEU A 176 17.50 11.36 1.15
N THR A 177 18.14 10.98 2.25
CA THR A 177 19.61 10.89 2.29
C THR A 177 20.07 9.67 1.49
N SER A 178 21.30 9.68 1.01
CA SER A 178 21.88 8.54 0.27
C SER A 178 21.84 7.23 1.09
N TRP A 179 21.92 7.32 2.41
CA TRP A 179 21.76 6.16 3.29
C TRP A 179 20.33 5.62 3.27
N ALA A 180 19.33 6.50 3.38
CA ALA A 180 17.93 6.13 3.36
C ALA A 180 17.53 5.51 2.01
N GLU A 181 17.95 6.14 0.92
CA GLU A 181 17.75 5.64 -0.45
C GLU A 181 18.35 4.24 -0.64
N LYS A 182 19.62 4.04 -0.28
CA LYS A 182 20.26 2.73 -0.33
C LYS A 182 19.53 1.69 0.53
N LYS A 183 18.97 2.10 1.68
CA LYS A 183 18.20 1.21 2.54
C LYS A 183 16.88 0.81 1.90
N HIS A 184 16.17 1.73 1.24
CA HIS A 184 14.96 1.40 0.47
C HIS A 184 15.25 0.37 -0.62
N HIS A 185 16.25 0.62 -1.47
CA HIS A 185 16.65 -0.32 -2.54
C HIS A 185 17.03 -1.69 -2.00
N ARG A 186 17.79 -1.74 -0.89
CA ARG A 186 18.15 -3.02 -0.26
C ARG A 186 16.94 -3.78 0.27
N LEU A 187 15.97 -3.08 0.87
CA LEU A 187 14.76 -3.71 1.38
C LEU A 187 13.87 -4.20 0.24
N GLU A 188 13.68 -3.41 -0.81
CA GLU A 188 12.96 -3.83 -2.01
C GLU A 188 13.59 -5.07 -2.62
N GLN A 189 14.90 -5.07 -2.83
CA GLN A 189 15.63 -6.24 -3.35
C GLN A 189 15.44 -7.47 -2.46
N SER A 190 15.54 -7.31 -1.13
CA SER A 190 15.33 -8.41 -0.18
C SER A 190 13.92 -9.00 -0.25
N VAL A 191 12.91 -8.17 -0.53
CA VAL A 191 11.52 -8.60 -0.71
C VAL A 191 11.36 -9.34 -2.02
N LEU A 192 11.88 -8.80 -3.13
CA LEU A 192 11.81 -9.43 -4.44
C LEU A 192 12.51 -10.78 -4.46
N ASP A 193 13.71 -10.88 -3.88
CA ASP A 193 14.49 -12.13 -3.88
C ASP A 193 14.00 -13.15 -2.84
N GLY A 194 13.35 -12.69 -1.78
CA GLY A 194 12.85 -13.55 -0.70
C GLY A 194 11.46 -14.12 -0.93
N ALA A 195 10.69 -13.58 -1.87
CA ALA A 195 9.36 -14.07 -2.19
C ALA A 195 9.42 -15.38 -3.01
N THR A 196 8.45 -16.27 -2.82
CA THR A 196 8.25 -17.45 -3.69
C THR A 196 7.74 -17.01 -5.05
N ARG A 197 6.88 -15.98 -5.06
CA ARG A 197 6.33 -15.33 -6.25
C ARG A 197 6.13 -13.85 -5.97
N VAL A 198 6.28 -13.04 -7.00
CA VAL A 198 5.95 -11.62 -6.99
C VAL A 198 4.77 -11.38 -7.94
N ILE A 199 3.80 -10.60 -7.54
CA ILE A 199 2.70 -10.15 -8.39
C ILE A 199 2.91 -8.68 -8.70
N ALA A 200 2.82 -8.32 -9.99
CA ALA A 200 2.79 -6.96 -10.49
C ALA A 200 1.41 -6.66 -11.12
N VAL A 201 0.94 -5.41 -11.00
CA VAL A 201 -0.39 -5.01 -11.50
C VAL A 201 -0.37 -4.45 -12.91
N SER A 202 0.80 -4.23 -13.49
CA SER A 202 0.93 -3.74 -14.86
C SER A 202 2.14 -4.38 -15.57
N PRO A 203 2.12 -4.46 -16.92
CA PRO A 203 3.23 -4.99 -17.69
C PRO A 203 4.55 -4.25 -17.42
N LEU A 204 4.51 -2.92 -17.36
CA LEU A 204 5.68 -2.10 -17.07
C LEU A 204 6.35 -2.47 -15.75
N VAL A 205 5.57 -2.58 -14.67
CA VAL A 205 6.07 -2.96 -13.34
C VAL A 205 6.57 -4.40 -13.35
N GLN A 206 5.92 -5.31 -14.08
CA GLN A 206 6.38 -6.68 -14.24
C GLN A 206 7.77 -6.73 -14.88
N ASP A 207 7.97 -5.99 -15.97
CA ASP A 207 9.25 -5.96 -16.69
C ASP A 207 10.37 -5.35 -15.82
N GLU A 208 10.06 -4.29 -15.09
CA GLU A 208 11.00 -3.69 -14.12
C GLU A 208 11.44 -4.70 -13.05
N PHE A 209 10.50 -5.42 -12.45
CA PHE A 209 10.82 -6.42 -11.42
C PHE A 209 11.57 -7.64 -12.00
N LYS A 210 11.20 -8.12 -13.19
CA LYS A 210 11.95 -9.19 -13.87
C LYS A 210 13.41 -8.82 -14.13
N ALA A 211 13.68 -7.52 -14.36
CA ALA A 211 15.05 -7.05 -14.51
C ALA A 211 15.82 -6.97 -13.18
N MET A 212 15.10 -6.94 -12.03
CA MET A 212 15.71 -6.80 -10.70
C MET A 212 15.91 -8.13 -9.98
N THR A 213 15.10 -9.16 -10.24
CA THR A 213 15.15 -10.44 -9.52
C THR A 213 15.03 -11.64 -10.44
N LYS A 214 15.48 -12.81 -9.95
CA LYS A 214 15.24 -14.12 -10.57
C LYS A 214 13.95 -14.79 -10.08
N THR A 215 13.32 -14.24 -9.05
CA THR A 215 12.03 -14.72 -8.56
C THR A 215 10.99 -14.58 -9.66
N PRO A 216 10.12 -15.57 -9.90
CA PRO A 216 9.05 -15.46 -10.89
C PRO A 216 8.13 -14.29 -10.57
N VAL A 217 7.90 -13.41 -11.57
CA VAL A 217 7.03 -12.24 -11.48
C VAL A 217 5.83 -12.45 -12.38
N GLU A 218 4.66 -12.57 -11.76
CA GLU A 218 3.39 -12.80 -12.43
C GLU A 218 2.65 -11.47 -12.65
N LEU A 219 1.94 -11.36 -13.75
CA LEU A 219 1.09 -10.22 -14.04
C LEU A 219 -0.36 -10.53 -13.64
N ILE A 220 -0.85 -9.86 -12.60
CA ILE A 220 -2.27 -9.89 -12.23
C ILE A 220 -2.75 -8.45 -12.11
N THR A 221 -3.41 -7.96 -13.14
CA THR A 221 -3.93 -6.58 -13.19
C THR A 221 -5.05 -6.35 -12.17
N ASN A 222 -5.38 -5.09 -11.92
CA ASN A 222 -6.62 -4.77 -11.23
C ASN A 222 -7.80 -5.13 -12.15
N GLY A 223 -8.80 -5.74 -11.56
CA GLY A 223 -10.07 -6.05 -12.20
C GLY A 223 -11.16 -5.07 -11.78
N TYR A 224 -12.35 -5.32 -12.24
CA TYR A 224 -13.59 -4.69 -11.79
C TYR A 224 -14.58 -5.77 -11.34
N ASP A 225 -15.55 -5.38 -10.53
CA ASP A 225 -16.65 -6.26 -10.15
C ASP A 225 -17.89 -5.88 -10.97
N GLU A 226 -18.43 -6.83 -11.71
CA GLU A 226 -19.60 -6.60 -12.56
C GLU A 226 -20.80 -6.13 -11.74
N GLU A 227 -20.88 -6.51 -10.48
CA GLU A 227 -21.94 -6.08 -9.58
C GLU A 227 -21.93 -4.57 -9.32
N ASP A 228 -20.79 -3.92 -9.42
CA ASP A 228 -20.65 -2.48 -9.25
C ASP A 228 -21.19 -1.68 -10.46
N PHE A 229 -21.44 -2.35 -11.62
CA PHE A 229 -21.81 -1.71 -12.89
C PHE A 229 -23.19 -2.14 -13.42
N LYS A 230 -24.04 -2.69 -12.58
CA LYS A 230 -25.38 -3.16 -12.95
C LYS A 230 -26.43 -2.07 -13.24
N LYS A 231 -26.07 -0.80 -13.12
CA LYS A 231 -27.00 0.31 -13.40
C LYS A 231 -26.92 0.70 -14.88
N ASP A 232 -28.05 0.75 -15.52
CA ASP A 232 -28.20 1.41 -16.82
C ASP A 232 -27.83 2.89 -16.64
N VAL A 233 -26.92 3.36 -17.48
CA VAL A 233 -26.46 4.75 -17.48
C VAL A 233 -26.97 5.41 -18.76
N GLU A 234 -27.69 6.51 -18.62
CA GLU A 234 -28.02 7.35 -19.77
C GLU A 234 -26.73 8.02 -20.28
N LEU A 235 -26.52 7.91 -21.58
CA LEU A 235 -25.36 8.55 -22.23
C LEU A 235 -25.61 10.05 -22.39
N ASP A 236 -24.55 10.82 -22.24
CA ASP A 236 -24.58 12.25 -22.52
C ASP A 236 -24.92 12.52 -24.00
N GLU A 237 -25.64 13.60 -24.29
CA GLU A 237 -25.97 14.00 -25.69
C GLU A 237 -24.72 14.42 -26.46
N ASN A 238 -23.70 14.92 -25.78
CA ASN A 238 -22.44 15.36 -26.38
C ASN A 238 -21.31 14.37 -26.08
N PHE A 239 -20.29 14.34 -26.95
CA PHE A 239 -19.05 13.62 -26.69
C PHE A 239 -18.27 14.32 -25.58
N ASN A 240 -18.15 13.68 -24.42
CA ASN A 240 -17.45 14.18 -23.26
C ASN A 240 -16.23 13.30 -22.92
N ILE A 241 -15.10 13.94 -22.63
CA ILE A 241 -13.93 13.29 -22.05
C ILE A 241 -13.85 13.72 -20.59
N THR A 242 -14.09 12.80 -19.67
CA THR A 242 -14.12 13.08 -18.24
C THR A 242 -12.96 12.39 -17.53
N HIS A 243 -12.15 13.15 -16.79
CA HIS A 243 -11.17 12.62 -15.87
C HIS A 243 -11.72 12.61 -14.44
N THR A 244 -11.79 11.44 -13.82
CA THR A 244 -12.16 11.30 -12.40
C THR A 244 -10.93 10.97 -11.58
N GLY A 245 -10.56 11.86 -10.67
CA GLY A 245 -9.40 11.66 -9.81
C GLY A 245 -8.52 12.89 -9.67
N LEU A 246 -7.30 12.68 -9.19
CA LEU A 246 -6.31 13.73 -9.08
C LEU A 246 -5.55 13.89 -10.39
N PHE A 247 -5.55 15.09 -10.93
CA PHE A 247 -4.78 15.46 -12.12
C PHE A 247 -3.46 16.11 -11.69
N ALA A 248 -2.39 15.33 -11.67
CA ALA A 248 -1.07 15.84 -11.33
C ALA A 248 -0.40 16.48 -12.57
N ALA A 249 0.42 17.50 -12.37
CA ALA A 249 1.12 18.18 -13.46
C ALA A 249 1.94 17.21 -14.32
N ASP A 250 2.61 16.24 -13.69
CA ASP A 250 3.43 15.22 -14.37
C ASP A 250 2.57 14.18 -15.15
N CYS A 251 1.26 14.17 -14.92
CA CYS A 251 0.30 13.28 -15.59
C CYS A 251 -0.58 14.05 -16.59
N ASN A 252 -0.25 15.32 -16.86
CA ASN A 252 -1.00 16.14 -17.82
C ASN A 252 -0.68 15.71 -19.25
N PRO A 253 -1.65 15.18 -20.01
CA PRO A 253 -1.43 14.83 -21.41
C PRO A 253 -1.53 16.08 -22.29
N GLU A 254 -0.47 16.91 -22.30
CA GLU A 254 -0.45 18.19 -23.05
C GLU A 254 -0.82 18.02 -24.53
N THR A 255 -0.61 16.82 -25.08
CA THR A 255 -0.98 16.50 -26.47
C THR A 255 -2.47 16.20 -26.67
N LEU A 256 -3.26 16.14 -25.60
CA LEU A 256 -4.70 15.87 -25.68
C LEU A 256 -5.53 17.16 -25.79
N TRP A 257 -4.95 18.28 -25.38
CA TRP A 257 -5.59 19.62 -25.38
C TRP A 257 -5.26 20.45 -26.59
#